data_77ea984ec782896faa2d6f0bbdd6a4b8
#
_entry.id   77ea984ec782896faa2d6f0bbdd6a4b8
#
_cell.length_a   1.000
_cell.length_b   1.000
_cell.length_c   1.000
_cell.angle_alpha   90.00
_cell.angle_beta   90.00
_cell.angle_gamma   90.00
#
_symmetry.space_group_name_H-M   'P 1'
#
loop_
_entity.id
_entity.type
_entity.pdbx_description
1 polymer ?
#
loop_
_entity_poly.entity_id
_entity_poly.type
_entity_poly.pdbx_seq_one_letter_code
_entity_poly.pdbx_strand_id
1 'polypeptide(L)'
;MKLAVTAASGNLGQLLLTELVRLLGVDNVVGIARSPEKITTSNIETRRADYQCAADWPDALQGIDTVVLISSPAGPQDRVQMHRNVIEGAKHSGVRKMLYSSVIGNSLERDTLYAPIAAINRQAEQDLQDSGLEWAIPRNGLYLEFDIAHIVNAANEDNSDRNNGGGGRCGYITRDEIAVATAQLAIDDQHNGKIYNLVGDCYTQAELVQMVNEVYGIQVTYEEISDQAC
;
A
#
# COMPACT_ATOMS: atom_id res chain seq x y z
N MET A 1 8.50 8.99 20.52
CA MET A 1 7.60 8.17 19.66
C MET A 1 8.49 7.35 18.75
N LYS A 2 8.38 6.02 18.79
CA LYS A 2 9.12 5.10 17.90
C LYS A 2 8.13 4.45 16.94
N LEU A 3 8.35 4.59 15.64
CA LEU A 3 7.43 4.17 14.60
C LEU A 3 8.01 3.02 13.77
N ALA A 4 7.23 1.97 13.57
CA ALA A 4 7.61 0.84 12.73
C ALA A 4 6.81 0.77 11.44
N VAL A 5 7.50 0.38 10.35
CA VAL A 5 6.90 0.08 9.05
C VAL A 5 7.07 -1.40 8.77
N THR A 6 5.98 -2.11 8.51
CA THR A 6 6.01 -3.52 8.11
C THR A 6 6.17 -3.64 6.59
N ALA A 7 6.56 -4.83 6.07
CA ALA A 7 6.94 -5.01 4.67
C ALA A 7 7.94 -3.95 4.16
N ALA A 8 8.82 -3.50 5.05
CA ALA A 8 9.72 -2.37 4.87
C ALA A 8 10.72 -2.52 3.71
N SER A 9 11.00 -3.74 3.27
CA SER A 9 11.86 -4.01 2.08
C SER A 9 11.13 -3.88 0.74
N GLY A 10 9.81 -3.66 0.74
CA GLY A 10 9.01 -3.45 -0.47
C GLY A 10 9.06 -2.00 -0.96
N ASN A 11 8.58 -1.77 -2.19
CA ASN A 11 8.65 -0.43 -2.83
C ASN A 11 8.00 0.67 -1.96
N LEU A 12 6.76 0.51 -1.54
CA LEU A 12 6.08 1.48 -0.68
C LEU A 12 6.73 1.58 0.70
N GLY A 13 7.17 0.44 1.25
CA GLY A 13 7.82 0.40 2.57
C GLY A 13 9.09 1.23 2.63
N GLN A 14 9.93 1.16 1.61
CA GLN A 14 11.18 1.93 1.52
C GLN A 14 10.94 3.43 1.36
N LEU A 15 9.98 3.83 0.53
CA LEU A 15 9.59 5.23 0.37
C LEU A 15 9.05 5.80 1.70
N LEU A 16 8.20 5.03 2.38
CA LEU A 16 7.64 5.42 3.66
C LEU A 16 8.72 5.52 4.75
N LEU A 17 9.67 4.59 4.81
CA LEU A 17 10.82 4.69 5.71
C LEU A 17 11.64 5.96 5.45
N THR A 18 11.90 6.27 4.19
CA THR A 18 12.64 7.48 3.80
C THR A 18 11.93 8.74 4.28
N GLU A 19 10.62 8.83 4.07
CA GLU A 19 9.83 9.98 4.49
C GLU A 19 9.75 10.10 6.03
N LEU A 20 9.55 8.99 6.72
CA LEU A 20 9.51 8.97 8.19
C LEU A 20 10.87 9.34 8.81
N VAL A 21 11.99 8.90 8.22
CA VAL A 21 13.33 9.32 8.67
C VAL A 21 13.51 10.83 8.49
N ARG A 22 13.03 11.38 7.39
CA ARG A 22 13.05 12.84 7.16
C ARG A 22 12.28 13.62 8.22
N LEU A 23 11.14 13.06 8.69
CA LEU A 23 10.26 13.71 9.66
C LEU A 23 10.70 13.50 11.12
N LEU A 24 11.19 12.31 11.47
CA LEU A 24 11.38 11.89 12.86
C LEU A 24 12.85 11.64 13.23
N GLY A 25 13.74 11.53 12.24
CA GLY A 25 15.12 11.08 12.43
C GLY A 25 15.26 9.57 12.53
N VAL A 26 16.47 9.06 12.25
CA VAL A 26 16.79 7.62 12.13
C VAL A 26 16.51 6.82 13.42
N ASP A 27 16.72 7.41 14.59
CA ASP A 27 16.57 6.75 15.89
C ASP A 27 15.11 6.42 16.26
N ASN A 28 14.16 7.05 15.56
CA ASN A 28 12.73 6.95 15.81
C ASN A 28 12.01 6.06 14.78
N VAL A 29 12.71 5.48 13.82
CA VAL A 29 12.12 4.68 12.73
C VAL A 29 12.68 3.28 12.72
N VAL A 30 11.79 2.28 12.61
CA VAL A 30 12.14 0.85 12.55
C VAL A 30 11.57 0.24 11.28
N GLY A 31 12.41 -0.43 10.51
CA GLY A 31 11.97 -1.23 9.37
C GLY A 31 11.75 -2.69 9.75
N ILE A 32 10.55 -3.23 9.54
CA ILE A 32 10.26 -4.65 9.81
C ILE A 32 10.00 -5.36 8.48
N ALA A 33 10.75 -6.43 8.23
CA ALA A 33 10.59 -7.24 7.03
C ALA A 33 10.98 -8.71 7.28
N ARG A 34 10.51 -9.60 6.41
CA ARG A 34 10.97 -11.00 6.39
C ARG A 34 12.46 -11.11 6.06
N SER A 35 12.96 -10.21 5.24
CA SER A 35 14.36 -10.10 4.80
C SER A 35 14.87 -8.68 5.09
N PRO A 36 15.24 -8.34 6.34
CA PRO A 36 15.64 -6.98 6.73
C PRO A 36 16.89 -6.47 5.97
N GLU A 37 17.74 -7.37 5.53
CA GLU A 37 18.95 -7.07 4.74
C GLU A 37 18.64 -6.43 3.37
N LYS A 38 17.39 -6.48 2.92
CA LYS A 38 16.92 -5.84 1.68
C LYS A 38 16.40 -4.41 1.89
N ILE A 39 16.37 -3.94 3.15
CA ILE A 39 16.01 -2.55 3.44
C ILE A 39 17.20 -1.67 3.09
N THR A 40 16.99 -0.70 2.20
CA THR A 40 18.06 0.18 1.69
C THR A 40 18.18 1.49 2.48
N THR A 41 17.18 1.86 3.28
CA THR A 41 17.24 3.04 4.16
C THR A 41 18.33 2.85 5.20
N SER A 42 19.36 3.68 5.14
CA SER A 42 20.56 3.53 5.97
C SER A 42 20.34 4.01 7.41
N ASN A 43 21.10 3.41 8.33
CA ASN A 43 21.22 3.84 9.73
C ASN A 43 19.93 3.76 10.57
N ILE A 44 18.91 3.05 10.12
CA ILE A 44 17.72 2.77 10.93
C ILE A 44 17.85 1.40 11.62
N GLU A 45 17.11 1.23 12.69
CA GLU A 45 16.91 -0.11 13.27
C GLU A 45 16.08 -0.97 12.34
N THR A 46 16.50 -2.22 12.12
CA THR A 46 15.73 -3.19 11.34
C THR A 46 15.46 -4.44 12.16
N ARG A 47 14.25 -5.00 11.99
CA ARG A 47 13.82 -6.21 12.69
C ARG A 47 13.25 -7.23 11.71
N ARG A 48 13.37 -8.50 12.06
CA ARG A 48 12.79 -9.58 11.27
C ARG A 48 11.41 -9.96 11.81
N ALA A 49 10.41 -10.05 10.92
CA ALA A 49 9.14 -10.72 11.19
C ALA A 49 8.49 -11.16 9.86
N ASP A 50 7.79 -12.30 9.91
CA ASP A 50 6.99 -12.79 8.79
C ASP A 50 5.50 -12.67 9.13
N TYR A 51 4.71 -12.15 8.22
CA TYR A 51 3.25 -12.06 8.37
C TYR A 51 2.60 -13.42 8.66
N GLN A 52 3.16 -14.51 8.16
CA GLN A 52 2.67 -15.86 8.40
C GLN A 52 2.97 -16.37 9.81
N CYS A 53 3.96 -15.80 10.49
CA CYS A 53 4.41 -16.25 11.81
C CYS A 53 3.89 -15.32 12.90
N ALA A 54 2.81 -15.69 13.59
CA ALA A 54 2.25 -14.87 14.66
C ALA A 54 3.24 -14.66 15.82
N ALA A 55 4.14 -15.63 16.07
CA ALA A 55 5.10 -15.58 17.15
C ALA A 55 6.22 -14.54 16.95
N ASP A 56 6.46 -14.07 15.72
CA ASP A 56 7.50 -13.07 15.45
C ASP A 56 7.11 -11.67 15.93
N TRP A 57 5.81 -11.36 15.98
CA TRP A 57 5.32 -10.00 16.12
C TRP A 57 5.49 -9.37 17.49
N PRO A 58 5.29 -10.07 18.63
CA PRO A 58 5.50 -9.47 19.93
C PRO A 58 6.92 -8.92 20.11
N ASP A 59 7.94 -9.67 19.72
CA ASP A 59 9.33 -9.24 19.83
C ASP A 59 9.65 -8.14 18.78
N ALA A 60 9.17 -8.31 17.55
CA ALA A 60 9.39 -7.32 16.49
C ALA A 60 8.76 -5.96 16.79
N LEU A 61 7.70 -5.91 17.59
CA LEU A 61 6.99 -4.69 17.96
C LEU A 61 7.31 -4.17 19.37
N GLN A 62 8.24 -4.78 20.08
CA GLN A 62 8.63 -4.33 21.41
C GLN A 62 9.14 -2.88 21.40
N GLY A 63 8.56 -2.01 22.24
CA GLY A 63 8.93 -0.61 22.36
C GLY A 63 8.52 0.28 21.19
N ILE A 64 7.64 -0.20 20.31
CA ILE A 64 7.06 0.57 19.22
C ILE A 64 5.77 1.26 19.72
N ASP A 65 5.63 2.53 19.43
CA ASP A 65 4.45 3.34 19.75
C ASP A 65 3.41 3.29 18.61
N THR A 66 3.88 3.41 17.37
CA THR A 66 3.01 3.46 16.19
C THR A 66 3.50 2.47 15.11
N VAL A 67 2.58 1.76 14.48
CA VAL A 67 2.87 0.81 13.40
C VAL A 67 2.15 1.21 12.13
N VAL A 68 2.86 1.20 10.99
CA VAL A 68 2.23 1.20 9.66
C VAL A 68 2.25 -0.23 9.12
N LEU A 69 1.08 -0.86 9.11
CA LEU A 69 0.84 -2.16 8.51
C LEU A 69 0.58 -2.00 7.01
N ILE A 70 1.59 -2.30 6.20
CA ILE A 70 1.44 -2.36 4.75
C ILE A 70 0.78 -3.69 4.37
N SER A 71 -0.30 -3.62 3.58
CA SER A 71 -1.06 -4.80 3.16
C SER A 71 -0.17 -5.83 2.44
N SER A 72 -0.29 -7.10 2.84
CA SER A 72 0.48 -8.20 2.26
C SER A 72 0.05 -8.47 0.79
N PRO A 73 0.98 -8.80 -0.12
CA PRO A 73 0.67 -9.23 -1.48
C PRO A 73 0.22 -10.71 -1.58
N ALA A 74 0.12 -11.44 -0.46
CA ALA A 74 -0.27 -12.85 -0.45
C ALA A 74 -1.67 -13.08 -1.03
N GLY A 75 -1.95 -14.34 -1.40
CA GLY A 75 -3.26 -14.75 -1.90
C GLY A 75 -4.39 -14.54 -0.88
N PRO A 76 -5.65 -14.53 -1.35
CA PRO A 76 -6.80 -14.18 -0.52
C PRO A 76 -6.94 -14.97 0.78
N GLN A 77 -6.66 -16.28 0.75
CA GLN A 77 -6.91 -17.18 1.89
C GLN A 77 -6.01 -16.89 3.10
N ASP A 78 -4.75 -16.54 2.87
CA ASP A 78 -3.77 -16.32 3.94
C ASP A 78 -3.75 -14.88 4.44
N ARG A 79 -4.14 -13.95 3.59
CA ARG A 79 -3.94 -12.51 3.78
C ARG A 79 -4.67 -11.94 4.98
N VAL A 80 -5.90 -12.38 5.25
CA VAL A 80 -6.68 -11.97 6.43
C VAL A 80 -5.95 -12.39 7.71
N GLN A 81 -5.52 -13.66 7.77
CA GLN A 81 -4.81 -14.16 8.96
C GLN A 81 -3.45 -13.48 9.15
N MET A 82 -2.74 -13.20 8.07
CA MET A 82 -1.48 -12.45 8.11
C MET A 82 -1.65 -11.06 8.73
N HIS A 83 -2.69 -10.33 8.34
CA HIS A 83 -2.96 -9.01 8.95
C HIS A 83 -3.36 -9.14 10.42
N ARG A 84 -4.18 -10.14 10.78
CA ARG A 84 -4.55 -10.43 12.17
C ARG A 84 -3.34 -10.73 13.04
N ASN A 85 -2.36 -11.49 12.55
CA ASN A 85 -1.12 -11.77 13.27
C ASN A 85 -0.40 -10.49 13.69
N VAL A 86 -0.34 -9.49 12.80
CA VAL A 86 0.30 -8.20 13.11
C VAL A 86 -0.53 -7.40 14.10
N ILE A 87 -1.85 -7.31 13.89
CA ILE A 87 -2.78 -6.55 14.77
C ILE A 87 -2.72 -7.12 16.19
N GLU A 88 -2.82 -8.44 16.35
CA GLU A 88 -2.75 -9.09 17.67
C GLU A 88 -1.37 -8.93 18.30
N GLY A 89 -0.28 -9.06 17.51
CA GLY A 89 1.07 -8.79 17.98
C GLY A 89 1.23 -7.36 18.51
N ALA A 90 0.66 -6.39 17.82
CA ALA A 90 0.68 -4.98 18.23
C ALA A 90 -0.05 -4.76 19.56
N LYS A 91 -1.23 -5.36 19.73
CA LYS A 91 -1.97 -5.31 21.01
C LYS A 91 -1.15 -5.88 22.16
N HIS A 92 -0.54 -7.05 21.96
CA HIS A 92 0.27 -7.71 23.00
C HIS A 92 1.55 -6.96 23.37
N SER A 93 2.12 -6.20 22.42
CA SER A 93 3.35 -5.43 22.63
C SER A 93 3.10 -4.02 23.17
N GLY A 94 1.83 -3.63 23.40
CA GLY A 94 1.46 -2.32 23.90
C GLY A 94 1.62 -1.18 22.88
N VAL A 95 1.56 -1.49 21.59
CA VAL A 95 1.46 -0.48 20.52
C VAL A 95 0.23 0.37 20.76
N ARG A 96 0.35 1.70 20.67
CA ARG A 96 -0.76 2.63 20.87
C ARG A 96 -1.58 2.82 19.61
N LYS A 97 -0.92 3.02 18.47
CA LYS A 97 -1.56 3.41 17.20
C LYS A 97 -1.13 2.50 16.04
N MET A 98 -2.08 2.16 15.19
CA MET A 98 -1.78 1.44 13.96
C MET A 98 -2.46 2.09 12.75
N LEU A 99 -1.71 2.19 11.66
CA LEU A 99 -2.25 2.50 10.34
C LEU A 99 -2.29 1.23 9.49
N TYR A 100 -3.34 1.06 8.70
CA TYR A 100 -3.42 -0.03 7.73
C TYR A 100 -3.55 0.52 6.31
N SER A 101 -2.57 0.19 5.43
CA SER A 101 -2.63 0.57 4.03
C SER A 101 -3.66 -0.27 3.29
N SER A 102 -4.86 0.27 3.14
CA SER A 102 -5.99 -0.35 2.47
C SER A 102 -6.06 0.08 1.00
N VAL A 103 -7.14 -0.24 0.32
CA VAL A 103 -7.41 0.13 -1.07
C VAL A 103 -8.73 0.89 -1.17
N ILE A 104 -8.82 1.80 -2.14
CA ILE A 104 -10.08 2.48 -2.46
C ILE A 104 -11.14 1.48 -2.87
N GLY A 105 -12.40 1.86 -2.75
CA GLY A 105 -13.56 1.11 -3.19
C GLY A 105 -14.82 1.80 -2.69
N ASN A 106 -15.90 1.66 -3.44
CA ASN A 106 -17.20 2.28 -3.18
C ASN A 106 -18.33 1.27 -3.05
N SER A 107 -17.99 -0.02 -2.88
CA SER A 107 -18.90 -1.16 -2.84
C SER A 107 -19.53 -1.56 -4.19
N LEU A 108 -19.19 -0.89 -5.29
CA LEU A 108 -19.58 -1.31 -6.64
C LEU A 108 -18.67 -2.42 -7.19
N GLU A 109 -17.53 -2.64 -6.54
CA GLU A 109 -16.58 -3.69 -6.88
C GLU A 109 -17.10 -5.12 -6.65
N ARG A 110 -18.28 -5.31 -6.04
CA ARG A 110 -18.80 -6.63 -5.61
C ARG A 110 -18.94 -7.64 -6.75
N ASP A 111 -19.24 -7.15 -7.93
CA ASP A 111 -19.47 -7.99 -9.12
C ASP A 111 -18.28 -7.97 -10.09
N THR A 112 -17.10 -7.59 -9.63
CA THR A 112 -15.88 -7.50 -10.41
C THR A 112 -14.83 -8.50 -9.92
N LEU A 113 -13.78 -8.75 -10.73
CA LEU A 113 -12.61 -9.54 -10.33
C LEU A 113 -11.85 -8.93 -9.15
N TYR A 114 -12.06 -7.65 -8.87
CA TYR A 114 -11.46 -6.95 -7.74
C TYR A 114 -12.18 -7.22 -6.41
N ALA A 115 -13.41 -7.75 -6.43
CA ALA A 115 -14.22 -7.98 -5.23
C ALA A 115 -13.51 -8.77 -4.12
N PRO A 116 -12.76 -9.86 -4.40
CA PRO A 116 -12.05 -10.60 -3.34
C PRO A 116 -10.96 -9.75 -2.67
N ILE A 117 -10.26 -8.92 -3.43
CA ILE A 117 -9.21 -8.03 -2.90
C ILE A 117 -9.83 -6.96 -2.01
N ALA A 118 -10.91 -6.34 -2.48
CA ALA A 118 -11.64 -5.34 -1.70
C ALA A 118 -12.18 -5.94 -0.38
N ALA A 119 -12.79 -7.12 -0.42
CA ALA A 119 -13.34 -7.79 0.76
C ALA A 119 -12.27 -8.07 1.83
N ILE A 120 -11.09 -8.55 1.44
CA ILE A 120 -9.98 -8.80 2.36
C ILE A 120 -9.51 -7.50 3.04
N ASN A 121 -9.39 -6.43 2.25
CA ASN A 121 -8.98 -5.14 2.81
C ASN A 121 -10.05 -4.60 3.78
N ARG A 122 -11.35 -4.72 3.47
CA ARG A 122 -12.44 -4.31 4.38
C ARG A 122 -12.44 -5.15 5.66
N GLN A 123 -12.13 -6.46 5.57
CA GLN A 123 -11.99 -7.29 6.76
C GLN A 123 -10.83 -6.82 7.64
N ALA A 124 -9.67 -6.51 7.07
CA ALA A 124 -8.53 -5.99 7.83
C ALA A 124 -8.82 -4.61 8.46
N GLU A 125 -9.55 -3.73 7.75
CA GLU A 125 -10.03 -2.47 8.32
C GLU A 125 -10.92 -2.71 9.54
N GLN A 126 -11.86 -3.65 9.45
CA GLN A 126 -12.76 -3.99 10.56
C GLN A 126 -11.98 -4.60 11.72
N ASP A 127 -11.09 -5.56 11.46
CA ASP A 127 -10.26 -6.18 12.49
C ASP A 127 -9.41 -5.13 13.24
N LEU A 128 -8.89 -4.11 12.53
CA LEU A 128 -8.15 -3.01 13.13
C LEU A 128 -9.05 -2.10 13.96
N GLN A 129 -10.24 -1.73 13.46
CA GLN A 129 -11.19 -0.88 14.18
C GLN A 129 -11.67 -1.54 15.48
N ASP A 130 -11.83 -2.87 15.47
CA ASP A 130 -12.27 -3.64 16.63
C ASP A 130 -11.13 -4.01 17.60
N SER A 131 -9.88 -3.68 17.22
CA SER A 131 -8.67 -4.09 17.99
C SER A 131 -8.52 -3.39 19.35
N GLY A 132 -9.12 -2.21 19.51
CA GLY A 132 -8.91 -1.31 20.63
C GLY A 132 -7.67 -0.41 20.50
N LEU A 133 -6.89 -0.52 19.44
CA LEU A 133 -5.81 0.41 19.13
C LEU A 133 -6.38 1.73 18.59
N GLU A 134 -5.64 2.84 18.75
CA GLU A 134 -5.88 4.02 17.93
C GLU A 134 -5.53 3.69 16.46
N TRP A 135 -6.32 4.17 15.52
CA TRP A 135 -6.12 3.79 14.13
C TRP A 135 -6.38 4.92 13.14
N ALA A 136 -5.74 4.84 11.98
CA ALA A 136 -6.11 5.59 10.78
C ALA A 136 -5.95 4.67 9.55
N ILE A 137 -6.79 4.85 8.54
CA ILE A 137 -6.82 3.95 7.38
C ILE A 137 -6.66 4.75 6.09
N PRO A 138 -5.44 4.82 5.52
CA PRO A 138 -5.24 5.26 4.15
C PRO A 138 -5.74 4.16 3.19
N ARG A 139 -6.76 4.49 2.38
CA ARG A 139 -7.24 3.69 1.25
C ARG A 139 -6.56 4.20 -0.01
N ASN A 140 -5.58 3.47 -0.49
CA ASN A 140 -4.78 3.84 -1.64
C ASN A 140 -5.54 3.65 -2.95
N GLY A 141 -5.44 4.64 -3.85
CA GLY A 141 -5.83 4.53 -5.24
C GLY A 141 -4.95 3.56 -6.02
N LEU A 142 -5.19 3.47 -7.32
CA LEU A 142 -4.37 2.63 -8.19
C LEU A 142 -2.98 3.27 -8.35
N TYR A 143 -1.93 2.45 -8.17
CA TYR A 143 -0.56 2.92 -8.29
C TYR A 143 -0.22 3.21 -9.75
N LEU A 144 0.02 4.47 -10.05
CA LEU A 144 0.30 4.96 -11.39
C LEU A 144 1.48 4.23 -12.05
N GLU A 145 2.47 3.82 -11.27
CA GLU A 145 3.67 3.13 -11.75
C GLU A 145 3.36 1.77 -12.40
N PHE A 146 2.26 1.11 -12.04
CA PHE A 146 1.89 -0.16 -12.66
C PHE A 146 1.47 0.05 -14.11
N ASP A 147 0.59 1.01 -14.37
CA ASP A 147 0.09 1.27 -15.72
C ASP A 147 1.17 1.93 -16.59
N ILE A 148 1.98 2.83 -16.03
CA ILE A 148 3.15 3.37 -16.75
C ILE A 148 4.07 2.22 -17.20
N ALA A 149 4.41 1.30 -16.29
CA ALA A 149 5.28 0.18 -16.63
C ALA A 149 4.64 -0.73 -17.70
N HIS A 150 3.34 -0.97 -17.63
CA HIS A 150 2.61 -1.74 -18.63
C HIS A 150 2.67 -1.08 -20.02
N ILE A 151 2.36 0.22 -20.10
CA ILE A 151 2.39 0.98 -21.35
C ILE A 151 3.81 1.03 -21.94
N VAL A 152 4.84 1.27 -21.10
CA VAL A 152 6.24 1.28 -21.55
C VAL A 152 6.67 -0.11 -22.05
N ASN A 153 6.22 -1.19 -21.42
CA ASN A 153 6.49 -2.54 -21.90
C ASN A 153 5.81 -2.82 -23.25
N ALA A 154 4.57 -2.37 -23.44
CA ALA A 154 3.87 -2.48 -24.72
C ALA A 154 4.65 -1.84 -25.88
N ALA A 155 5.39 -0.74 -25.62
CA ALA A 155 6.27 -0.13 -26.63
C ALA A 155 7.43 -1.03 -27.07
N ASN A 156 7.84 -1.99 -26.23
CA ASN A 156 8.90 -2.95 -26.56
C ASN A 156 8.36 -4.23 -27.23
N GLU A 157 7.04 -4.35 -27.34
CA GLU A 157 6.35 -5.50 -27.94
C GLU A 157 5.74 -5.10 -29.30
N ASP A 158 4.47 -4.82 -29.33
CA ASP A 158 3.72 -4.54 -30.57
C ASP A 158 3.15 -3.12 -30.62
N ASN A 159 3.54 -2.24 -29.72
CA ASN A 159 3.06 -0.86 -29.55
C ASN A 159 1.55 -0.76 -29.28
N SER A 160 0.95 -1.77 -28.64
CA SER A 160 -0.47 -1.76 -28.31
C SER A 160 -0.71 -2.01 -26.84
N ASP A 161 -1.34 -1.07 -26.14
CA ASP A 161 -1.87 -1.23 -24.78
C ASP A 161 -3.33 -1.70 -24.87
N ARG A 162 -3.58 -2.96 -24.49
CA ARG A 162 -4.90 -3.59 -24.59
C ARG A 162 -5.50 -3.81 -23.22
N ASN A 163 -6.62 -3.16 -22.96
CA ASN A 163 -7.42 -3.41 -21.77
C ASN A 163 -8.90 -3.10 -21.98
N ASN A 164 -9.74 -3.49 -21.02
CA ASN A 164 -11.20 -3.31 -21.05
C ASN A 164 -11.68 -2.05 -20.32
N GLY A 165 -10.81 -1.08 -20.08
CA GLY A 165 -11.15 0.15 -19.34
C GLY A 165 -12.10 1.08 -20.06
N GLY A 166 -12.14 1.04 -21.39
CA GLY A 166 -13.01 1.86 -22.23
C GLY A 166 -12.93 3.35 -21.90
N GLY A 167 -14.08 3.98 -21.74
CA GLY A 167 -14.20 5.36 -21.28
C GLY A 167 -14.19 5.53 -19.75
N GLY A 168 -13.94 4.45 -18.98
CA GLY A 168 -13.85 4.50 -17.52
C GLY A 168 -12.69 5.37 -17.06
N ARG A 169 -12.88 6.10 -15.95
CA ARG A 169 -11.81 6.91 -15.33
C ARG A 169 -11.34 6.29 -14.04
N CYS A 170 -10.05 6.09 -13.92
CA CYS A 170 -9.42 5.55 -12.71
C CYS A 170 -8.68 6.67 -11.97
N GLY A 171 -8.82 6.70 -10.64
CA GLY A 171 -8.07 7.60 -9.78
C GLY A 171 -6.68 7.03 -9.49
N TYR A 172 -5.67 7.68 -10.05
CA TYR A 172 -4.27 7.29 -9.88
C TYR A 172 -3.59 8.05 -8.75
N ILE A 173 -2.58 7.43 -8.16
CA ILE A 173 -1.69 8.05 -7.19
C ILE A 173 -0.32 7.36 -7.26
N THR A 174 0.76 8.11 -7.07
CA THR A 174 2.10 7.53 -6.99
C THR A 174 2.38 6.95 -5.60
N ARG A 175 3.30 5.99 -5.53
CA ARG A 175 3.75 5.44 -4.23
C ARG A 175 4.45 6.49 -3.37
N ASP A 176 5.13 7.46 -3.98
CA ASP A 176 5.75 8.59 -3.29
C ASP A 176 4.69 9.45 -2.57
N GLU A 177 3.62 9.83 -3.26
CA GLU A 177 2.51 10.60 -2.66
C GLU A 177 1.82 9.81 -1.53
N ILE A 178 1.61 8.50 -1.73
CA ILE A 178 1.07 7.63 -0.68
C ILE A 178 2.00 7.60 0.54
N ALA A 179 3.31 7.49 0.33
CA ALA A 179 4.29 7.47 1.41
C ALA A 179 4.26 8.78 2.21
N VAL A 180 4.24 9.93 1.53
CA VAL A 180 4.13 11.25 2.17
C VAL A 180 2.83 11.36 2.97
N ALA A 181 1.69 11.06 2.35
CA ALA A 181 0.39 11.15 3.02
C ALA A 181 0.30 10.18 4.22
N THR A 182 0.72 8.93 4.05
CA THR A 182 0.69 7.93 5.13
C THR A 182 1.60 8.31 6.29
N ALA A 183 2.79 8.87 6.02
CA ALA A 183 3.69 9.35 7.06
C ALA A 183 3.05 10.47 7.90
N GLN A 184 2.36 11.43 7.26
CA GLN A 184 1.64 12.49 7.97
C GLN A 184 0.52 11.92 8.85
N LEU A 185 -0.28 10.98 8.33
CA LEU A 185 -1.33 10.31 9.11
C LEU A 185 -0.76 9.55 10.32
N ALA A 186 0.46 9.01 10.19
CA ALA A 186 1.09 8.23 11.25
C ALA A 186 1.57 9.10 12.43
N ILE A 187 2.09 10.30 12.14
CA ILE A 187 2.70 11.16 13.17
C ILE A 187 1.71 12.11 13.85
N ASP A 188 0.52 12.31 13.29
CA ASP A 188 -0.48 13.25 13.80
C ASP A 188 -1.73 12.53 14.30
N ASP A 189 -2.04 12.70 15.58
CA ASP A 189 -3.17 12.02 16.23
C ASP A 189 -4.54 12.64 15.87
N GLN A 190 -4.58 13.82 15.25
CA GLN A 190 -5.85 14.38 14.76
C GLN A 190 -6.52 13.51 13.69
N HIS A 191 -5.77 12.56 13.09
CA HIS A 191 -6.23 11.62 12.10
C HIS A 191 -6.78 10.30 12.68
N ASN A 192 -6.71 10.11 14.01
CA ASN A 192 -7.20 8.89 14.64
C ASN A 192 -8.71 8.71 14.43
N GLY A 193 -9.12 7.47 14.18
CA GLY A 193 -10.50 7.09 13.90
C GLY A 193 -11.00 7.50 12.52
N LYS A 194 -10.11 7.86 11.57
CA LYS A 194 -10.51 8.33 10.24
C LYS A 194 -10.01 7.42 9.12
N ILE A 195 -10.80 7.39 8.05
CA ILE A 195 -10.48 6.73 6.79
C ILE A 195 -10.28 7.80 5.73
N TYR A 196 -9.21 7.70 4.96
CA TYR A 196 -8.87 8.63 3.89
C TYR A 196 -8.72 7.90 2.56
N ASN A 197 -9.43 8.35 1.53
CA ASN A 197 -9.15 7.91 0.17
C ASN A 197 -7.96 8.73 -0.37
N LEU A 198 -6.82 8.07 -0.57
CA LEU A 198 -5.64 8.68 -1.16
C LEU A 198 -5.69 8.47 -2.67
N VAL A 199 -6.14 9.49 -3.38
CA VAL A 199 -6.37 9.46 -4.82
C VAL A 199 -5.93 10.80 -5.40
N GLY A 200 -5.20 10.75 -6.50
CA GLY A 200 -4.90 11.92 -7.32
C GLY A 200 -5.94 12.12 -8.42
N ASP A 201 -5.50 12.64 -9.56
CA ASP A 201 -6.38 12.89 -10.71
C ASP A 201 -6.90 11.60 -11.34
N CYS A 202 -8.05 11.71 -11.98
CA CYS A 202 -8.69 10.58 -12.67
C CYS A 202 -8.45 10.66 -14.16
N TYR A 203 -7.94 9.59 -14.76
CA TYR A 203 -7.67 9.47 -16.19
C TYR A 203 -8.34 8.24 -16.78
N THR A 204 -8.72 8.34 -18.07
CA THR A 204 -9.01 7.16 -18.88
C THR A 204 -7.69 6.50 -19.29
N GLN A 205 -7.74 5.23 -19.69
CA GLN A 205 -6.56 4.55 -20.18
C GLN A 205 -5.97 5.22 -21.43
N ALA A 206 -6.84 5.68 -22.34
CA ALA A 206 -6.40 6.41 -23.54
C ALA A 206 -5.66 7.72 -23.20
N GLU A 207 -6.16 8.50 -22.23
CA GLU A 207 -5.47 9.70 -21.75
C GLU A 207 -4.12 9.37 -21.12
N LEU A 208 -4.05 8.30 -20.34
CA LEU A 208 -2.80 7.85 -19.71
C LEU A 208 -1.77 7.43 -20.76
N VAL A 209 -2.16 6.61 -21.75
CA VAL A 209 -1.29 6.21 -22.87
C VAL A 209 -0.75 7.43 -23.60
N GLN A 210 -1.59 8.45 -23.88
CA GLN A 210 -1.14 9.67 -24.52
C GLN A 210 -0.08 10.40 -23.68
N MET A 211 -0.31 10.57 -22.37
CA MET A 211 0.65 11.23 -21.48
C MET A 211 1.98 10.47 -21.38
N VAL A 212 1.92 9.14 -21.29
CA VAL A 212 3.13 8.30 -21.27
C VAL A 212 3.91 8.41 -22.59
N ASN A 213 3.21 8.40 -23.72
CA ASN A 213 3.84 8.63 -25.02
C ASN A 213 4.60 9.96 -25.09
N GLU A 214 3.97 11.03 -24.61
CA GLU A 214 4.58 12.38 -24.60
C GLU A 214 5.82 12.43 -23.69
N VAL A 215 5.73 11.87 -22.48
CA VAL A 215 6.81 11.92 -21.48
C VAL A 215 7.99 11.03 -21.85
N TYR A 216 7.72 9.82 -22.37
CA TYR A 216 8.76 8.82 -22.67
C TYR A 216 9.24 8.86 -24.13
N GLY A 217 8.58 9.64 -25.01
CA GLY A 217 8.93 9.71 -26.43
C GLY A 217 8.65 8.41 -27.18
N ILE A 218 7.64 7.65 -26.77
CA ILE A 218 7.21 6.37 -27.38
C ILE A 218 5.91 6.57 -28.18
N GLN A 219 5.47 5.51 -28.89
CA GLN A 219 4.25 5.54 -29.70
C GLN A 219 3.45 4.25 -29.47
N VAL A 220 2.73 4.21 -28.36
CA VAL A 220 1.80 3.13 -28.02
C VAL A 220 0.38 3.56 -28.36
N THR A 221 -0.42 2.66 -28.92
CA THR A 221 -1.83 2.89 -29.22
C THR A 221 -2.68 2.16 -28.19
N TYR A 222 -3.68 2.85 -27.62
CA TYR A 222 -4.68 2.19 -26.78
C TYR A 222 -5.70 1.44 -27.63
N GLU A 223 -5.93 0.18 -27.33
CA GLU A 223 -6.95 -0.67 -27.94
C GLU A 223 -7.91 -1.20 -26.88
N GLU A 224 -9.17 -0.78 -26.93
CA GLU A 224 -10.21 -1.34 -26.07
C GLU A 224 -10.53 -2.76 -26.48
N ILE A 225 -10.49 -3.68 -25.51
CA ILE A 225 -10.88 -5.08 -25.68
C ILE A 225 -12.12 -5.39 -24.85
N SER A 226 -12.83 -6.47 -25.19
CA SER A 226 -13.98 -6.92 -24.42
C SER A 226 -13.56 -7.62 -23.12
N ASP A 227 -14.44 -7.64 -22.11
CA ASP A 227 -14.23 -8.37 -20.86
C ASP A 227 -13.90 -9.86 -21.03
N GLN A 228 -14.29 -10.45 -22.18
CA GLN A 228 -13.99 -11.85 -22.49
C GLN A 228 -12.58 -12.06 -23.06
N ALA A 229 -11.93 -10.99 -23.52
CA ALA A 229 -10.60 -11.00 -24.11
C ALA A 229 -9.50 -10.55 -23.12
N CYS A 230 -9.89 -10.06 -21.94
CA CYS A 230 -9.04 -9.65 -20.83
C CYS A 230 -8.76 -10.84 -19.86
#